data_18b7d3704b8aca71cff84b2156cab7a6
#
_entry.id   18b7d3704b8aca71cff84b2156cab7a6
#
_cell.length_a   1.000
_cell.length_b   1.000
_cell.length_c   1.000
_cell.angle_alpha   90.00
_cell.angle_beta   90.00
_cell.angle_gamma   90.00
#
_symmetry.space_group_name_H-M   'P 1'
#
loop_
_entity.id
_entity.type
_entity.pdbx_description
1 polymer ?
#
loop_
_entity_poly.entity_id
_entity_poly.type
_entity_poly.pdbx_seq_one_letter_code
_entity_poly.pdbx_strand_id
1 'polypeptide(L)'
;AEIGCTATTFTNPTGLCDNRQQTTARDMLTITNYALSLDGFEEIATATSFTPKTANPMNHPDASAWNWTQANSMALEDSSYYYEGAKGIKTGNLSKSGRSIITEATQDENTYLVIAMNAPFEDSDGKLQYYHIEDATTLLNWAFQSFAYTTLLEDDEETAEVEVMNSDGNSYVLVHPKEDCILLWCKDVDVSAVQKVIHLDQNVMAPVKKGDKLGTMELKFSGEVIAEVPLVAVSDVDRSFTKFNAYALENFPNSPWFTVGIVAGAVLSALYIALCIYASYRAKKNVTPEDPIHLVPHATEFHDRPQRNWKRSDTVFYHGPESRTEHDPDAQKNAEEKEKELTGANRK
;
A
#
# COMPACT_ATOMS: atom_id res chain seq x y z
N ALA A 1 -1.29 22.10 -22.93
CA ALA A 1 -1.64 22.40 -21.53
C ALA A 1 -2.25 21.15 -20.86
N GLU A 2 -3.24 20.47 -21.44
CA GLU A 2 -3.94 19.31 -20.82
C GLU A 2 -3.01 18.14 -20.51
N ILE A 3 -2.04 17.86 -21.38
CA ILE A 3 -1.07 16.77 -21.23
C ILE A 3 0.25 17.21 -20.57
N GLY A 4 0.32 18.41 -20.01
CA GLY A 4 1.48 18.89 -19.25
C GLY A 4 2.60 19.57 -20.06
N CYS A 5 2.44 19.81 -21.37
CA CYS A 5 3.41 20.53 -22.16
C CYS A 5 3.44 22.01 -21.79
N THR A 6 4.64 22.56 -21.51
CA THR A 6 4.82 23.93 -21.04
C THR A 6 5.58 24.84 -22.00
N ALA A 7 6.32 24.27 -22.96
CA ALA A 7 7.21 25.01 -23.88
C ALA A 7 6.85 24.76 -25.36
N THR A 8 5.61 24.30 -25.62
CA THR A 8 5.15 23.99 -26.98
C THR A 8 4.06 24.97 -27.44
N THR A 9 4.19 25.48 -28.62
CA THR A 9 3.20 26.30 -29.33
C THR A 9 3.01 25.76 -30.72
N PHE A 10 1.78 25.29 -31.02
CA PHE A 10 1.37 24.94 -32.40
C PHE A 10 0.61 26.09 -33.05
N THR A 11 0.95 26.41 -34.29
CA THR A 11 0.32 27.48 -35.07
C THR A 11 -0.51 26.93 -36.25
N ASN A 12 -0.25 25.67 -36.63
CA ASN A 12 -0.98 24.97 -37.67
C ASN A 12 -0.91 23.46 -37.45
N PRO A 13 -1.89 22.68 -38.01
CA PRO A 13 -1.91 21.22 -37.89
C PRO A 13 -1.03 20.50 -38.91
N THR A 14 -0.50 21.20 -39.91
CA THR A 14 0.21 20.62 -41.08
C THR A 14 1.70 20.47 -40.87
N GLY A 15 2.28 21.13 -39.84
CA GLY A 15 3.71 21.17 -39.61
C GLY A 15 4.49 22.13 -40.53
N LEU A 16 3.76 22.99 -41.28
CA LEU A 16 4.41 24.05 -42.08
C LEU A 16 5.13 25.03 -41.15
N CYS A 17 6.25 25.54 -41.64
CA CYS A 17 7.09 26.44 -40.86
C CYS A 17 6.37 27.76 -40.52
N ASP A 18 6.29 28.05 -39.23
CA ASP A 18 5.87 29.34 -38.68
C ASP A 18 6.86 29.72 -37.56
N ASN A 19 7.32 30.97 -37.53
CA ASN A 19 8.32 31.40 -36.55
C ASN A 19 7.85 31.39 -35.10
N ARG A 20 6.54 31.26 -34.85
CA ARG A 20 5.94 31.17 -33.54
C ARG A 20 5.75 29.71 -33.10
N GLN A 21 5.89 28.77 -34.03
CA GLN A 21 5.76 27.33 -33.73
C GLN A 21 7.08 26.86 -33.13
N GLN A 22 7.00 26.38 -31.90
CA GLN A 22 8.18 25.91 -31.17
C GLN A 22 7.80 24.74 -30.24
N THR A 23 8.77 23.92 -29.94
CA THR A 23 8.68 22.82 -29.01
C THR A 23 10.02 22.46 -28.40
N THR A 24 10.05 21.52 -27.48
CA THR A 24 11.27 20.94 -26.92
C THR A 24 11.22 19.41 -27.04
N ALA A 25 12.34 18.73 -26.95
CA ALA A 25 12.40 17.28 -26.94
C ALA A 25 11.61 16.69 -25.77
N ARG A 26 11.59 17.34 -24.60
CA ARG A 26 10.83 16.94 -23.44
C ARG A 26 9.31 17.01 -23.69
N ASP A 27 8.83 18.09 -24.27
CA ASP A 27 7.41 18.21 -24.60
C ASP A 27 7.01 17.22 -25.70
N MET A 28 7.90 16.99 -26.69
CA MET A 28 7.68 15.97 -27.71
C MET A 28 7.63 14.55 -27.13
N LEU A 29 8.43 14.26 -26.10
CA LEU A 29 8.31 13.00 -25.37
C LEU A 29 6.93 12.86 -24.71
N THR A 30 6.47 13.92 -24.03
CA THR A 30 5.14 13.93 -23.41
C THR A 30 4.02 13.72 -24.45
N ILE A 31 4.12 14.41 -25.59
CA ILE A 31 3.16 14.29 -26.69
C ILE A 31 3.19 12.88 -27.29
N THR A 32 4.37 12.33 -27.52
CA THR A 32 4.55 11.01 -28.11
C THR A 32 4.01 9.90 -27.20
N ASN A 33 4.35 9.96 -25.91
CA ASN A 33 3.83 8.99 -24.93
C ASN A 33 2.29 9.05 -24.82
N TYR A 34 1.71 10.24 -24.83
CA TYR A 34 0.28 10.39 -24.87
C TYR A 34 -0.34 9.81 -26.17
N ALA A 35 0.29 10.10 -27.32
CA ALA A 35 -0.18 9.58 -28.61
C ALA A 35 -0.10 8.04 -28.67
N LEU A 36 0.98 7.43 -28.17
CA LEU A 36 1.16 5.98 -28.08
C LEU A 36 0.13 5.31 -27.14
N SER A 37 -0.44 6.05 -26.19
CA SER A 37 -1.51 5.53 -25.32
C SER A 37 -2.89 5.52 -26.00
N LEU A 38 -3.03 6.10 -27.21
CA LEU A 38 -4.28 6.15 -27.96
C LEU A 38 -4.42 4.92 -28.86
N ASP A 39 -5.61 4.30 -28.84
CA ASP A 39 -5.90 3.12 -29.66
C ASP A 39 -5.64 3.37 -31.15
N GLY A 40 -4.87 2.49 -31.79
CA GLY A 40 -4.56 2.52 -33.21
C GLY A 40 -3.47 3.52 -33.62
N PHE A 41 -2.99 4.39 -32.74
CA PHE A 41 -1.95 5.35 -33.14
C PHE A 41 -0.63 4.65 -33.46
N GLU A 42 -0.19 3.74 -32.61
CA GLU A 42 1.08 3.00 -32.81
C GLU A 42 1.00 2.21 -34.14
N GLU A 43 -0.10 1.47 -34.38
CA GLU A 43 -0.29 0.70 -35.60
C GLU A 43 -0.12 1.55 -36.88
N ILE A 44 -0.68 2.76 -36.87
CA ILE A 44 -0.61 3.68 -38.01
C ILE A 44 0.78 4.33 -38.12
N ALA A 45 1.33 4.81 -36.99
CA ALA A 45 2.55 5.58 -36.96
C ALA A 45 3.80 4.72 -37.26
N THR A 46 3.75 3.41 -36.97
CA THR A 46 4.85 2.48 -37.17
C THR A 46 4.70 1.64 -38.46
N ALA A 47 3.58 1.75 -39.17
CA ALA A 47 3.40 1.03 -40.42
C ALA A 47 4.50 1.35 -41.43
N THR A 48 5.15 0.34 -41.99
CA THR A 48 6.24 0.50 -42.96
C THR A 48 5.73 0.91 -44.35
N SER A 49 4.52 0.49 -44.72
CA SER A 49 3.84 0.90 -45.95
C SER A 49 2.32 0.83 -45.80
N PHE A 50 1.63 1.62 -46.61
CA PHE A 50 0.18 1.60 -46.71
C PHE A 50 -0.29 1.80 -48.13
N THR A 51 -1.15 0.89 -48.62
CA THR A 51 -1.81 1.00 -49.90
C THR A 51 -3.33 1.10 -49.66
N PRO A 52 -3.97 2.20 -50.05
CA PRO A 52 -5.42 2.37 -49.87
C PRO A 52 -6.22 1.35 -50.69
N LYS A 53 -7.10 0.62 -50.05
CA LYS A 53 -7.93 -0.40 -50.68
C LYS A 53 -9.13 0.18 -51.46
N THR A 54 -9.57 1.34 -51.03
CA THR A 54 -10.77 2.01 -51.61
C THR A 54 -10.51 3.51 -51.68
N ALA A 55 -10.25 4.02 -52.87
CA ALA A 55 -10.37 5.44 -53.14
C ALA A 55 -11.56 5.63 -54.09
N ASN A 56 -12.28 6.77 -53.96
CA ASN A 56 -13.34 7.09 -54.86
C ASN A 56 -12.73 7.35 -56.27
N PRO A 57 -12.95 6.48 -57.28
CA PRO A 57 -12.31 6.62 -58.58
C PRO A 57 -12.66 7.91 -59.32
N MET A 58 -13.81 8.54 -58.94
CA MET A 58 -14.24 9.82 -59.57
C MET A 58 -13.40 11.01 -59.06
N ASN A 59 -12.96 10.98 -57.83
CA ASN A 59 -12.15 12.06 -57.21
C ASN A 59 -10.66 11.79 -57.28
N HIS A 60 -10.28 10.51 -57.35
CA HIS A 60 -8.88 10.05 -57.29
C HIS A 60 -8.67 8.87 -58.26
N PRO A 61 -8.63 9.12 -59.58
CA PRO A 61 -8.50 8.06 -60.57
C PRO A 61 -7.20 7.25 -60.46
N ASP A 62 -6.16 7.83 -59.89
CA ASP A 62 -4.85 7.21 -59.74
C ASP A 62 -4.63 6.55 -58.35
N ALA A 63 -5.65 6.49 -57.53
CA ALA A 63 -5.52 6.02 -56.15
C ALA A 63 -5.09 4.55 -56.02
N SER A 64 -5.38 3.73 -57.06
CA SER A 64 -4.90 2.34 -57.10
C SER A 64 -3.39 2.21 -57.22
N ALA A 65 -2.70 3.28 -57.59
CA ALA A 65 -1.23 3.36 -57.71
C ALA A 65 -0.59 3.99 -56.45
N TRP A 66 -1.40 4.45 -55.48
CA TRP A 66 -0.84 5.05 -54.28
C TRP A 66 -0.29 3.99 -53.38
N ASN A 67 0.97 4.17 -53.02
CA ASN A 67 1.64 3.40 -52.00
C ASN A 67 2.46 4.38 -51.14
N TRP A 68 2.12 4.48 -49.88
CA TRP A 68 2.85 5.32 -48.95
C TRP A 68 3.84 4.45 -48.15
N THR A 69 5.11 4.86 -48.14
CA THR A 69 6.16 4.21 -47.40
C THR A 69 6.51 5.06 -46.17
N GLN A 70 6.89 4.40 -45.10
CA GLN A 70 7.36 5.05 -43.88
C GLN A 70 8.51 6.02 -44.20
N ALA A 71 8.43 7.25 -43.68
CA ALA A 71 9.45 8.26 -43.89
C ALA A 71 10.71 8.06 -43.03
N ASN A 72 10.61 7.26 -41.98
CA ASN A 72 11.74 6.90 -41.15
C ASN A 72 12.51 5.74 -41.78
N SER A 73 13.67 6.06 -42.36
CA SER A 73 14.52 5.06 -42.99
C SER A 73 15.17 4.06 -42.02
N MET A 74 15.19 4.33 -40.70
CA MET A 74 15.64 3.36 -39.72
C MET A 74 14.72 2.16 -39.58
N ALA A 75 13.43 2.29 -39.92
CA ALA A 75 12.43 1.24 -39.86
C ALA A 75 12.31 0.41 -41.16
N LEU A 76 13.08 0.73 -42.20
CA LEU A 76 13.02 0.08 -43.52
C LEU A 76 14.21 -0.84 -43.73
N GLU A 77 13.99 -2.13 -43.85
CA GLU A 77 15.05 -3.16 -43.99
C GLU A 77 15.94 -2.97 -45.22
N ASP A 78 15.42 -2.37 -46.31
CA ASP A 78 16.16 -2.08 -47.52
C ASP A 78 16.96 -0.76 -47.45
N SER A 79 16.84 -0.02 -46.37
CA SER A 79 17.57 1.22 -46.16
C SER A 79 19.00 0.98 -45.66
N SER A 80 19.94 1.80 -46.16
CA SER A 80 21.30 1.88 -45.58
C SER A 80 21.37 2.37 -44.14
N TYR A 81 20.25 2.92 -43.62
CA TYR A 81 20.10 3.42 -42.26
C TYR A 81 19.25 2.48 -41.38
N TYR A 82 18.95 1.30 -41.86
CA TYR A 82 18.18 0.33 -41.10
C TYR A 82 18.78 0.08 -39.71
N TYR A 83 17.95 0.08 -38.72
CA TYR A 83 18.31 -0.27 -37.34
C TYR A 83 17.40 -1.40 -36.85
N GLU A 84 17.96 -2.51 -36.44
CA GLU A 84 17.19 -3.68 -36.01
C GLU A 84 16.25 -3.34 -34.85
N GLY A 85 14.98 -3.71 -34.98
CA GLY A 85 13.94 -3.42 -33.99
C GLY A 85 13.40 -2.01 -34.04
N ALA A 86 13.93 -1.12 -34.90
CA ALA A 86 13.42 0.24 -35.02
C ALA A 86 12.02 0.27 -35.65
N LYS A 87 11.14 1.07 -35.06
CA LYS A 87 9.84 1.43 -35.58
C LYS A 87 9.78 2.93 -35.76
N GLY A 88 9.21 3.36 -36.89
CA GLY A 88 9.10 4.78 -37.17
C GLY A 88 7.97 5.39 -36.35
N ILE A 89 8.12 6.59 -35.86
CA ILE A 89 6.95 7.33 -35.38
C ILE A 89 6.76 8.58 -36.23
N LYS A 90 7.76 9.47 -36.25
CA LYS A 90 7.67 10.69 -37.06
C LYS A 90 9.03 11.25 -37.41
N THR A 91 9.20 11.68 -38.65
CA THR A 91 10.34 12.49 -39.10
C THR A 91 9.88 13.89 -39.43
N GLY A 92 10.81 14.85 -39.31
CA GLY A 92 10.65 16.24 -39.71
C GLY A 92 11.83 16.70 -40.57
N ASN A 93 11.53 17.44 -41.62
CA ASN A 93 12.55 17.93 -42.56
C ASN A 93 12.14 19.31 -43.06
N LEU A 94 12.65 20.34 -42.40
CA LEU A 94 12.36 21.74 -42.69
C LEU A 94 13.61 22.59 -42.67
N SER A 95 13.87 23.34 -43.74
CA SER A 95 15.12 24.13 -43.89
C SER A 95 15.42 25.10 -42.74
N LYS A 96 14.40 25.56 -42.00
CA LYS A 96 14.57 26.49 -40.89
C LYS A 96 14.72 25.79 -39.51
N SER A 97 14.20 24.59 -39.37
CA SER A 97 14.19 23.85 -38.10
C SER A 97 14.99 22.55 -38.15
N GLY A 98 15.80 22.38 -39.19
CA GLY A 98 16.63 21.21 -39.35
C GLY A 98 15.84 19.93 -39.62
N ARG A 99 16.52 18.80 -39.43
CA ARG A 99 15.96 17.47 -39.45
C ARG A 99 15.66 17.02 -38.05
N SER A 100 14.57 16.27 -37.90
CA SER A 100 14.16 15.71 -36.61
C SER A 100 13.65 14.31 -36.83
N ILE A 101 13.79 13.48 -35.80
CA ILE A 101 13.29 12.12 -35.77
C ILE A 101 12.74 11.77 -34.38
N ILE A 102 11.61 11.10 -34.39
CA ILE A 102 11.08 10.38 -33.22
C ILE A 102 10.97 8.92 -33.67
N THR A 103 11.70 8.06 -33.03
CA THR A 103 11.75 6.62 -33.32
C THR A 103 11.85 5.83 -32.04
N GLU A 104 11.23 4.67 -32.01
CA GLU A 104 11.46 3.68 -30.97
C GLU A 104 12.21 2.49 -31.55
N ALA A 105 12.90 1.76 -30.70
CA ALA A 105 13.48 0.47 -31.04
C ALA A 105 13.33 -0.49 -29.88
N THR A 106 13.09 -1.78 -30.21
CA THR A 106 12.93 -2.84 -29.25
C THR A 106 14.01 -3.91 -29.47
N GLN A 107 14.76 -4.22 -28.42
CA GLN A 107 15.70 -5.36 -28.39
C GLN A 107 15.57 -6.03 -27.03
N ASP A 108 15.57 -7.36 -26.97
CA ASP A 108 15.51 -8.15 -25.73
C ASP A 108 14.39 -7.68 -24.77
N GLU A 109 13.18 -7.46 -25.33
CA GLU A 109 11.98 -6.96 -24.61
C GLU A 109 12.08 -5.52 -24.06
N ASN A 110 13.21 -4.86 -24.24
CA ASN A 110 13.39 -3.47 -23.86
C ASN A 110 13.08 -2.55 -25.03
N THR A 111 12.26 -1.53 -24.80
CA THR A 111 11.92 -0.53 -25.81
C THR A 111 12.40 0.85 -25.36
N TYR A 112 13.21 1.49 -26.21
CA TYR A 112 13.65 2.87 -26.01
C TYR A 112 13.09 3.79 -27.08
N LEU A 113 12.62 4.96 -26.65
CA LEU A 113 12.17 6.04 -27.52
C LEU A 113 13.22 7.11 -27.62
N VAL A 114 13.66 7.45 -28.83
CA VAL A 114 14.62 8.50 -29.10
C VAL A 114 13.94 9.67 -29.81
N ILE A 115 14.28 10.87 -29.37
CA ILE A 115 13.84 12.14 -29.97
C ILE A 115 15.08 12.97 -30.25
N ALA A 116 15.47 13.07 -31.52
CA ALA A 116 16.52 13.97 -32.01
C ALA A 116 15.90 15.09 -32.83
N MET A 117 16.28 16.34 -32.53
CA MET A 117 15.64 17.50 -33.10
C MET A 117 16.68 18.51 -33.54
N ASN A 118 16.35 19.29 -34.60
CA ASN A 118 17.14 20.39 -35.10
C ASN A 118 18.56 19.98 -35.58
N ALA A 119 18.69 18.76 -36.12
CA ALA A 119 19.93 18.32 -36.72
C ALA A 119 20.23 19.12 -38.02
N PRO A 120 21.47 19.54 -38.26
CA PRO A 120 21.83 20.26 -39.47
C PRO A 120 21.67 19.37 -40.71
N PHE A 121 21.51 20.01 -41.87
CA PHE A 121 21.40 19.30 -43.16
C PHE A 121 22.75 18.89 -43.72
N GLU A 122 23.77 19.70 -43.46
CA GLU A 122 25.09 19.60 -44.08
C GLU A 122 26.16 19.65 -43.01
N ASP A 123 27.31 19.09 -43.34
CA ASP A 123 28.52 19.22 -42.54
C ASP A 123 29.24 20.55 -42.85
N SER A 124 30.41 20.76 -42.24
CA SER A 124 31.24 21.94 -42.44
C SER A 124 31.70 22.17 -43.88
N ASP A 125 31.71 21.09 -44.68
CA ASP A 125 32.15 21.12 -46.07
C ASP A 125 30.96 21.24 -47.07
N GLY A 126 29.72 21.43 -46.54
CA GLY A 126 28.50 21.57 -47.33
C GLY A 126 27.97 20.22 -47.89
N LYS A 127 28.47 19.11 -47.40
CA LYS A 127 27.99 17.79 -47.81
C LYS A 127 26.77 17.40 -46.98
N LEU A 128 25.74 16.91 -47.70
CA LEU A 128 24.49 16.46 -47.10
C LEU A 128 24.72 15.33 -46.12
N GLN A 129 24.17 15.48 -44.90
CA GLN A 129 24.31 14.53 -43.81
C GLN A 129 22.94 14.20 -43.18
N TYR A 130 22.85 13.03 -42.51
CA TYR A 130 21.66 12.58 -41.83
C TYR A 130 21.89 12.43 -40.32
N TYR A 131 22.44 13.49 -39.72
CA TYR A 131 22.84 13.55 -38.31
C TYR A 131 21.73 13.11 -37.35
N HIS A 132 20.45 13.42 -37.61
CA HIS A 132 19.32 13.00 -36.81
C HIS A 132 19.21 11.48 -36.73
N ILE A 133 19.62 10.74 -37.76
CA ILE A 133 19.65 9.27 -37.79
C ILE A 133 20.88 8.75 -37.07
N GLU A 134 22.02 9.36 -37.32
CA GLU A 134 23.31 9.01 -36.68
C GLU A 134 23.21 9.20 -35.16
N ASP A 135 22.63 10.33 -34.71
CA ASP A 135 22.39 10.66 -33.31
C ASP A 135 21.40 9.63 -32.70
N ALA A 136 20.30 9.32 -33.40
CA ALA A 136 19.33 8.33 -32.94
C ALA A 136 19.96 6.95 -32.79
N THR A 137 20.77 6.51 -33.78
CA THR A 137 21.52 5.25 -33.73
C THR A 137 22.48 5.22 -32.56
N THR A 138 23.22 6.29 -32.34
CA THR A 138 24.17 6.40 -31.23
C THR A 138 23.47 6.34 -29.88
N LEU A 139 22.35 7.04 -29.72
CA LEU A 139 21.56 7.05 -28.49
C LEU A 139 20.92 5.68 -28.21
N LEU A 140 20.38 5.00 -29.25
CA LEU A 140 19.83 3.66 -29.11
C LEU A 140 20.91 2.65 -28.70
N ASN A 141 22.05 2.66 -29.39
CA ASN A 141 23.17 1.79 -29.04
C ASN A 141 23.63 2.03 -27.60
N TRP A 142 23.75 3.28 -27.19
CA TRP A 142 24.10 3.61 -25.81
C TRP A 142 23.05 3.10 -24.83
N ALA A 143 21.75 3.28 -25.10
CA ALA A 143 20.68 2.86 -24.22
C ALA A 143 20.68 1.32 -24.03
N PHE A 144 20.73 0.55 -25.13
CA PHE A 144 20.73 -0.92 -25.05
C PHE A 144 22.01 -1.50 -24.43
N GLN A 145 23.15 -0.83 -24.62
CA GLN A 145 24.41 -1.27 -24.03
C GLN A 145 24.52 -0.92 -22.54
N SER A 146 24.05 0.26 -22.15
CA SER A 146 24.30 0.83 -20.81
C SER A 146 23.22 0.52 -19.79
N PHE A 147 22.00 0.20 -20.21
CA PHE A 147 20.88 -0.01 -19.28
C PHE A 147 20.27 -1.40 -19.43
N ALA A 148 19.78 -1.92 -18.32
CA ALA A 148 18.93 -3.12 -18.26
C ALA A 148 17.98 -3.02 -17.08
N TYR A 149 16.84 -3.70 -17.17
CA TYR A 149 16.03 -3.95 -15.99
C TYR A 149 16.78 -4.85 -15.03
N THR A 150 16.97 -4.38 -13.82
CA THR A 150 17.77 -5.07 -12.79
C THR A 150 16.95 -5.11 -11.50
N THR A 151 16.94 -6.27 -10.84
CA THR A 151 16.36 -6.42 -9.52
C THR A 151 17.27 -5.72 -8.49
N LEU A 152 16.77 -4.66 -7.87
CA LEU A 152 17.48 -3.91 -6.84
C LEU A 152 17.13 -4.41 -5.43
N LEU A 153 16.00 -5.10 -5.30
CA LEU A 153 15.53 -5.69 -4.06
C LEU A 153 14.67 -6.91 -4.40
N GLU A 154 14.96 -8.04 -3.76
CA GLU A 154 14.21 -9.28 -3.89
C GLU A 154 13.13 -9.38 -2.82
N ASP A 155 11.99 -10.00 -3.14
CA ASP A 155 10.82 -10.09 -2.24
C ASP A 155 11.05 -11.06 -1.07
N ASP A 156 12.00 -11.99 -1.18
CA ASP A 156 12.34 -12.98 -0.16
C ASP A 156 13.41 -12.49 0.85
N GLU A 157 13.97 -11.30 0.67
CA GLU A 157 14.97 -10.74 1.57
C GLU A 157 14.34 -10.38 2.92
N GLU A 158 14.54 -11.20 3.96
CA GLU A 158 14.16 -10.88 5.33
C GLU A 158 14.91 -9.64 5.81
N THR A 159 14.16 -8.56 6.08
CA THR A 159 14.76 -7.23 6.17
C THR A 159 14.91 -6.74 7.59
N ALA A 160 13.88 -6.95 8.43
CA ALA A 160 13.84 -6.43 9.80
C ALA A 160 12.81 -7.16 10.66
N GLU A 161 12.88 -6.90 11.97
CA GLU A 161 11.91 -7.35 12.96
C GLU A 161 11.05 -6.19 13.43
N VAL A 162 9.73 -6.40 13.51
CA VAL A 162 8.76 -5.45 14.07
C VAL A 162 8.24 -5.98 15.38
N GLU A 163 8.29 -5.16 16.44
CA GLU A 163 7.72 -5.49 17.73
C GLU A 163 6.19 -5.46 17.66
N VAL A 164 5.55 -6.56 18.12
CA VAL A 164 4.09 -6.71 18.14
C VAL A 164 3.61 -6.80 19.59
N MET A 165 2.90 -5.78 20.03
CA MET A 165 2.31 -5.71 21.37
C MET A 165 1.11 -6.65 21.51
N ASN A 166 0.88 -7.13 22.73
CA ASN A 166 -0.24 -8.02 23.10
C ASN A 166 -0.28 -9.34 22.32
N SER A 167 0.86 -9.77 21.80
CA SER A 167 1.04 -11.04 21.09
C SER A 167 0.96 -12.25 22.02
N ASP A 168 0.50 -13.38 21.51
CA ASP A 168 0.57 -14.68 22.16
C ASP A 168 1.82 -15.42 21.67
N GLY A 169 2.80 -15.57 22.55
CA GLY A 169 4.12 -16.12 22.22
C GLY A 169 5.14 -15.05 21.79
N ASN A 170 5.59 -15.10 20.54
CA ASN A 170 6.61 -14.18 20.01
C ASN A 170 6.10 -12.74 19.97
N SER A 171 6.91 -11.83 20.51
CA SER A 171 6.61 -10.39 20.49
C SER A 171 7.16 -9.69 19.26
N TYR A 172 7.71 -10.42 18.30
CA TYR A 172 8.32 -9.89 17.08
C TYR A 172 7.82 -10.68 15.87
N VAL A 173 7.70 -9.99 14.75
CA VAL A 173 7.44 -10.57 13.43
C VAL A 173 8.48 -10.07 12.44
N LEU A 174 9.02 -10.98 11.64
CA LEU A 174 9.90 -10.64 10.53
C LEU A 174 9.08 -9.99 9.41
N VAL A 175 9.67 -9.03 8.72
CA VAL A 175 9.10 -8.41 7.54
C VAL A 175 10.03 -8.57 6.35
N HIS A 176 9.42 -8.69 5.17
CA HIS A 176 10.11 -8.74 3.89
C HIS A 176 9.44 -7.77 2.89
N PRO A 177 10.12 -7.42 1.79
CA PRO A 177 9.50 -6.66 0.72
C PRO A 177 8.28 -7.39 0.18
N LYS A 178 7.21 -6.66 -0.16
CA LYS A 178 5.99 -7.24 -0.69
C LYS A 178 6.18 -7.85 -2.09
N GLU A 179 7.09 -7.28 -2.86
CA GLU A 179 7.38 -7.61 -4.25
C GLU A 179 8.80 -7.21 -4.62
N ASP A 180 9.35 -7.83 -5.65
CA ASP A 180 10.63 -7.44 -6.22
C ASP A 180 10.62 -5.98 -6.68
N CYS A 181 11.70 -5.27 -6.42
CA CYS A 181 11.89 -3.94 -6.98
C CYS A 181 12.81 -4.03 -8.19
N ILE A 182 12.23 -4.02 -9.38
CA ILE A 182 12.94 -4.08 -10.66
C ILE A 182 12.88 -2.70 -11.31
N LEU A 183 14.04 -2.08 -11.51
CA LEU A 183 14.15 -0.78 -12.16
C LEU A 183 15.10 -0.83 -13.36
N LEU A 184 14.93 0.10 -14.28
CA LEU A 184 15.90 0.35 -15.34
C LEU A 184 17.18 0.91 -14.70
N TRP A 185 18.25 0.13 -14.73
CA TRP A 185 19.50 0.42 -14.04
C TRP A 185 20.67 0.47 -15.00
N CYS A 186 21.63 1.38 -14.71
CA CYS A 186 22.87 1.44 -15.48
C CYS A 186 23.77 0.24 -15.11
N LYS A 187 24.16 -0.54 -16.10
CA LYS A 187 24.98 -1.75 -15.93
C LYS A 187 26.36 -1.48 -15.31
N ASP A 188 26.88 -0.26 -15.50
CA ASP A 188 28.17 0.16 -14.96
C ASP A 188 28.11 0.59 -13.49
N VAL A 189 26.90 0.65 -12.91
CA VAL A 189 26.67 1.02 -11.51
C VAL A 189 26.30 -0.20 -10.70
N ASP A 190 27.14 -0.53 -9.72
CA ASP A 190 26.87 -1.64 -8.81
C ASP A 190 25.58 -1.41 -8.01
N VAL A 191 24.73 -2.44 -7.92
CA VAL A 191 23.48 -2.41 -7.15
C VAL A 191 23.73 -2.09 -5.67
N SER A 192 24.92 -2.47 -5.14
CA SER A 192 25.32 -2.14 -3.77
C SER A 192 25.43 -0.62 -3.48
N ALA A 193 25.47 0.22 -4.52
CA ALA A 193 25.42 1.66 -4.36
C ALA A 193 24.03 2.19 -3.96
N VAL A 194 23.00 1.35 -4.05
CA VAL A 194 21.63 1.67 -3.60
C VAL A 194 21.55 1.52 -2.07
N GLN A 195 21.23 2.60 -1.40
CA GLN A 195 21.02 2.61 0.03
C GLN A 195 19.59 2.17 0.36
N LYS A 196 19.44 1.17 1.22
CA LYS A 196 18.17 0.68 1.73
C LYS A 196 17.86 1.37 3.06
N VAL A 197 16.82 2.19 3.13
CA VAL A 197 16.38 2.90 4.34
C VAL A 197 15.03 2.35 4.78
N ILE A 198 15.01 1.75 5.97
CA ILE A 198 13.85 1.03 6.49
C ILE A 198 13.07 1.95 7.43
N HIS A 199 11.78 2.06 7.21
CA HIS A 199 10.82 2.74 8.08
C HIS A 199 9.80 1.73 8.57
N LEU A 200 9.90 1.33 9.85
CA LEU A 200 8.98 0.38 10.48
C LEU A 200 7.86 1.11 11.22
N ASP A 201 6.68 0.52 11.18
CA ASP A 201 5.53 0.99 11.95
C ASP A 201 5.80 0.77 13.44
N GLN A 202 5.48 1.79 14.25
CA GLN A 202 5.60 1.73 15.70
C GLN A 202 4.28 1.34 16.35
N ASN A 203 4.36 0.69 17.52
CA ASN A 203 3.19 0.30 18.32
C ASN A 203 2.22 -0.64 17.58
N VAL A 204 2.75 -1.59 16.81
CA VAL A 204 1.94 -2.60 16.14
C VAL A 204 1.28 -3.50 17.18
N MET A 205 -0.02 -3.72 17.06
CA MET A 205 -0.80 -4.56 17.97
C MET A 205 -1.22 -5.87 17.32
N ALA A 206 -1.10 -6.96 18.06
CA ALA A 206 -1.68 -8.24 17.64
C ALA A 206 -3.23 -8.18 17.56
N PRO A 207 -3.89 -8.92 16.63
CA PRO A 207 -3.29 -9.87 15.73
C PRO A 207 -2.67 -9.22 14.50
N VAL A 208 -1.57 -9.78 14.00
CA VAL A 208 -0.95 -9.47 12.71
C VAL A 208 -1.11 -10.69 11.82
N LYS A 209 -1.46 -10.48 10.57
CA LYS A 209 -1.57 -11.55 9.58
C LYS A 209 -0.41 -11.49 8.60
N LYS A 210 -0.01 -12.67 8.11
CA LYS A 210 0.94 -12.76 7.01
C LYS A 210 0.48 -11.89 5.84
N GLY A 211 1.37 -11.01 5.37
CA GLY A 211 1.08 -10.04 4.30
C GLY A 211 0.56 -8.68 4.77
N ASP A 212 0.32 -8.48 6.07
CA ASP A 212 -0.02 -7.16 6.60
C ASP A 212 1.17 -6.21 6.43
N LYS A 213 0.91 -4.99 5.96
CA LYS A 213 1.94 -3.96 5.83
C LYS A 213 2.34 -3.45 7.20
N LEU A 214 3.63 -3.55 7.52
CA LEU A 214 4.21 -3.13 8.81
C LEU A 214 5.37 -2.14 8.65
N GLY A 215 5.54 -1.59 7.46
CA GLY A 215 6.58 -0.62 7.19
C GLY A 215 6.75 -0.32 5.72
N THR A 216 7.80 0.42 5.41
CA THR A 216 8.19 0.77 4.03
C THR A 216 9.71 0.83 3.96
N MET A 217 10.26 0.35 2.87
CA MET A 217 11.68 0.50 2.54
C MET A 217 11.82 1.53 1.43
N GLU A 218 12.62 2.57 1.65
CA GLU A 218 13.05 3.50 0.62
C GLU A 218 14.38 3.03 0.02
N LEU A 219 14.43 2.91 -1.28
CA LEU A 219 15.67 2.72 -2.03
C LEU A 219 16.19 4.09 -2.47
N LYS A 220 17.41 4.44 -2.05
CA LYS A 220 18.02 5.72 -2.35
C LYS A 220 19.29 5.55 -3.18
N PHE A 221 19.43 6.38 -4.20
CA PHE A 221 20.64 6.47 -4.99
C PHE A 221 21.08 7.94 -5.09
N SER A 222 22.34 8.21 -4.78
CA SER A 222 22.89 9.57 -4.74
C SER A 222 22.09 10.56 -3.88
N GLY A 223 21.41 10.05 -2.83
CA GLY A 223 20.60 10.86 -1.90
C GLY A 223 19.15 11.08 -2.32
N GLU A 224 18.76 10.66 -3.52
CA GLU A 224 17.38 10.72 -4.01
C GLU A 224 16.67 9.38 -3.83
N VAL A 225 15.38 9.42 -3.47
CA VAL A 225 14.54 8.22 -3.40
C VAL A 225 14.18 7.79 -4.81
N ILE A 226 14.60 6.58 -5.19
CA ILE A 226 14.36 6.00 -6.52
C ILE A 226 13.18 5.02 -6.51
N ALA A 227 12.86 4.43 -5.35
CA ALA A 227 11.70 3.56 -5.16
C ALA A 227 11.29 3.49 -3.68
N GLU A 228 10.02 3.16 -3.44
CA GLU A 228 9.47 2.83 -2.13
C GLU A 228 8.76 1.48 -2.21
N VAL A 229 9.18 0.53 -1.39
CA VAL A 229 8.62 -0.83 -1.35
C VAL A 229 7.97 -1.07 0.00
N PRO A 230 6.70 -1.50 0.05
CA PRO A 230 6.05 -1.84 1.31
C PRO A 230 6.67 -3.11 1.91
N LEU A 231 6.89 -3.09 3.23
CA LEU A 231 7.34 -4.24 4.01
C LEU A 231 6.13 -4.92 4.64
N VAL A 232 6.05 -6.25 4.46
CA VAL A 232 4.92 -7.05 4.91
C VAL A 232 5.34 -8.17 5.85
N ALA A 233 4.43 -8.58 6.74
CA ALA A 233 4.68 -9.63 7.72
C ALA A 233 4.90 -11.00 7.06
N VAL A 234 5.95 -11.71 7.47
CA VAL A 234 6.30 -13.06 6.99
C VAL A 234 5.34 -14.13 7.53
N SER A 235 4.82 -13.92 8.75
CA SER A 235 4.00 -14.89 9.47
C SER A 235 2.88 -14.24 10.27
N ASP A 236 1.90 -15.06 10.65
CA ASP A 236 0.83 -14.66 11.56
C ASP A 236 1.38 -14.51 12.99
N VAL A 237 0.87 -13.51 13.70
CA VAL A 237 1.07 -13.32 15.14
C VAL A 237 -0.29 -13.19 15.81
N ASP A 238 -0.66 -14.16 16.61
CA ASP A 238 -1.93 -14.17 17.30
C ASP A 238 -1.94 -13.25 18.53
N ARG A 239 -3.13 -12.81 18.91
CA ARG A 239 -3.33 -11.92 20.05
C ARG A 239 -3.46 -12.71 21.35
N SER A 240 -2.69 -12.35 22.36
CA SER A 240 -2.88 -12.83 23.73
C SER A 240 -4.10 -12.19 24.36
N PHE A 241 -5.08 -13.00 24.73
CA PHE A 241 -6.28 -12.52 25.42
C PHE A 241 -5.96 -11.86 26.77
N THR A 242 -5.03 -12.43 27.51
CA THR A 242 -4.65 -11.92 28.83
C THR A 242 -3.90 -10.61 28.77
N LYS A 243 -2.89 -10.48 27.89
CA LYS A 243 -2.11 -9.25 27.71
C LYS A 243 -2.99 -8.13 27.16
N PHE A 244 -3.87 -8.44 26.18
CA PHE A 244 -4.79 -7.46 25.62
C PHE A 244 -5.76 -6.92 26.66
N ASN A 245 -6.34 -7.80 27.50
CA ASN A 245 -7.26 -7.34 28.56
C ASN A 245 -6.54 -6.53 29.63
N ALA A 246 -5.30 -6.89 29.98
CA ALA A 246 -4.49 -6.10 30.90
C ALA A 246 -4.19 -4.69 30.33
N TYR A 247 -3.76 -4.62 29.06
CA TYR A 247 -3.55 -3.35 28.36
C TYR A 247 -4.84 -2.52 28.24
N ALA A 248 -5.96 -3.16 27.92
CA ALA A 248 -7.24 -2.49 27.82
C ALA A 248 -7.69 -1.93 29.19
N LEU A 249 -7.45 -2.67 30.27
CA LEU A 249 -7.78 -2.24 31.63
C LEU A 249 -6.90 -1.05 32.07
N GLU A 250 -5.60 -1.10 31.78
CA GLU A 250 -4.66 -0.03 32.11
C GLU A 250 -5.00 1.27 31.37
N ASN A 251 -5.38 1.17 30.11
CA ASN A 251 -5.74 2.32 29.27
C ASN A 251 -7.21 2.72 29.36
N PHE A 252 -8.05 1.95 30.08
CA PHE A 252 -9.48 2.24 30.23
C PHE A 252 -9.77 3.65 30.77
N PRO A 253 -9.02 4.20 31.75
CA PRO A 253 -9.24 5.56 32.26
C PRO A 253 -9.04 6.65 31.19
N ASN A 254 -8.21 6.37 30.17
CA ASN A 254 -7.94 7.29 29.05
C ASN A 254 -8.95 7.15 27.90
N SER A 255 -9.86 6.17 27.98
CA SER A 255 -10.87 5.92 26.97
C SER A 255 -11.99 6.97 27.00
N PRO A 256 -12.48 7.46 25.85
CA PRO A 256 -13.66 8.32 25.79
C PRO A 256 -14.89 7.69 26.49
N TRP A 257 -15.00 6.37 26.47
CA TRP A 257 -16.08 5.62 27.11
C TRP A 257 -16.03 5.69 28.64
N PHE A 258 -14.84 5.84 29.23
CA PHE A 258 -14.70 6.05 30.68
C PHE A 258 -15.30 7.38 31.11
N THR A 259 -15.01 8.46 30.40
CA THR A 259 -15.60 9.78 30.63
C THR A 259 -17.12 9.78 30.45
N VAL A 260 -17.63 9.12 29.41
CA VAL A 260 -19.06 8.93 29.19
C VAL A 260 -19.70 8.15 30.35
N GLY A 261 -19.04 7.08 30.82
CA GLY A 261 -19.49 6.29 31.96
C GLY A 261 -19.58 7.09 33.26
N ILE A 262 -18.56 7.92 33.56
CA ILE A 262 -18.57 8.81 34.73
C ILE A 262 -19.72 9.82 34.66
N VAL A 263 -19.89 10.48 33.50
CA VAL A 263 -20.97 11.48 33.31
C VAL A 263 -22.34 10.81 33.44
N ALA A 264 -22.53 9.65 32.80
CA ALA A 264 -23.79 8.89 32.91
C ALA A 264 -24.07 8.46 34.36
N GLY A 265 -23.06 7.97 35.09
CA GLY A 265 -23.16 7.63 36.49
C GLY A 265 -23.53 8.81 37.39
N ALA A 266 -22.91 9.96 37.14
CA ALA A 266 -23.24 11.20 37.86
C ALA A 266 -24.69 11.66 37.60
N VAL A 267 -25.15 11.59 36.35
CA VAL A 267 -26.53 11.91 35.99
C VAL A 267 -27.53 10.97 36.64
N LEU A 268 -27.26 9.66 36.59
CA LEU A 268 -28.12 8.66 37.25
C LEU A 268 -28.15 8.83 38.75
N SER A 269 -27.02 9.13 39.38
CA SER A 269 -26.94 9.45 40.82
C SER A 269 -27.74 10.66 41.18
N ALA A 270 -27.63 11.74 40.39
CA ALA A 270 -28.42 12.96 40.60
C ALA A 270 -29.94 12.70 40.46
N LEU A 271 -30.35 11.92 39.45
CA LEU A 271 -31.76 11.50 39.27
C LEU A 271 -32.25 10.66 40.43
N TYR A 272 -31.43 9.74 40.94
CA TYR A 272 -31.78 8.92 42.12
C TYR A 272 -31.97 9.78 43.34
N ILE A 273 -31.05 10.75 43.63
CA ILE A 273 -31.17 11.67 44.73
C ILE A 273 -32.45 12.53 44.60
N ALA A 274 -32.73 13.05 43.39
CA ALA A 274 -33.95 13.82 43.13
C ALA A 274 -35.22 13.00 43.37
N LEU A 275 -35.24 11.72 42.96
CA LEU A 275 -36.31 10.77 43.22
C LEU A 275 -36.52 10.53 44.74
N CYS A 276 -35.42 10.35 45.49
CA CYS A 276 -35.48 10.19 46.94
C CYS A 276 -36.03 11.44 47.63
N ILE A 277 -35.62 12.64 47.21
CA ILE A 277 -36.12 13.91 47.73
C ILE A 277 -37.62 14.05 47.41
N TYR A 278 -38.02 13.74 46.16
CA TYR A 278 -39.42 13.80 45.73
C TYR A 278 -40.29 12.80 46.50
N ALA A 279 -39.83 11.56 46.69
CA ALA A 279 -40.52 10.56 47.48
C ALA A 279 -40.69 11.01 48.95
N SER A 280 -39.63 11.58 49.55
CA SER A 280 -39.67 12.12 50.91
C SER A 280 -40.65 13.31 51.04
N TYR A 281 -40.67 14.21 50.05
CA TYR A 281 -41.59 15.31 49.99
C TYR A 281 -43.05 14.85 49.86
N ARG A 282 -43.29 13.85 49.02
CA ARG A 282 -44.64 13.26 48.83
C ARG A 282 -45.10 12.53 50.08
N ALA A 283 -44.21 11.81 50.77
CA ALA A 283 -44.53 11.13 52.03
C ALA A 283 -44.94 12.14 53.13
N LYS A 284 -44.20 13.29 53.23
CA LYS A 284 -44.56 14.36 54.17
C LYS A 284 -45.90 15.05 53.87
N LYS A 285 -46.29 15.16 52.59
CA LYS A 285 -47.55 15.77 52.17
C LYS A 285 -48.79 14.89 52.42
N ASN A 286 -48.58 13.56 52.57
CA ASN A 286 -49.64 12.61 52.81
C ASN A 286 -49.83 12.26 54.29
N VAL A 287 -49.09 12.93 55.21
CA VAL A 287 -49.36 12.82 56.66
C VAL A 287 -50.47 13.81 56.99
N THR A 288 -51.70 13.33 57.01
CA THR A 288 -52.82 14.06 57.67
C THR A 288 -52.52 14.03 59.17
N PRO A 289 -52.79 15.18 59.89
CA PRO A 289 -52.69 15.18 61.36
C PRO A 289 -53.80 14.27 61.92
N GLU A 290 -53.40 13.10 62.39
CA GLU A 290 -54.31 12.28 63.19
C GLU A 290 -54.52 12.95 64.57
N ASP A 291 -55.79 12.93 65.04
CA ASP A 291 -56.27 13.46 66.30
C ASP A 291 -55.42 12.99 67.50
N PRO A 292 -55.40 13.80 68.59
CA PRO A 292 -54.62 13.48 69.78
C PRO A 292 -55.13 12.23 70.46
N ILE A 293 -54.26 11.25 70.61
CA ILE A 293 -54.52 10.01 71.32
C ILE A 293 -54.83 10.34 72.77
N HIS A 294 -56.09 10.10 73.16
CA HIS A 294 -56.52 10.09 74.56
C HIS A 294 -55.80 8.93 75.28
N LEU A 295 -54.88 9.34 76.18
CA LEU A 295 -54.30 8.41 77.17
C LEU A 295 -55.34 8.06 78.19
N VAL A 296 -55.82 6.82 78.14
CA VAL A 296 -56.62 6.24 79.25
C VAL A 296 -55.62 5.47 80.14
N PRO A 297 -55.60 5.81 81.46
CA PRO A 297 -54.74 5.08 82.40
C PRO A 297 -55.40 3.74 82.77
N HIS A 298 -54.90 2.63 82.41
CA HIS A 298 -55.24 1.33 82.99
C HIS A 298 -54.16 0.93 84.01
N ALA A 299 -54.64 0.72 85.21
CA ALA A 299 -53.95 0.19 86.35
C ALA A 299 -53.61 -1.29 86.15
N THR A 300 -52.47 -1.58 86.58
CA THR A 300 -51.91 -2.80 87.19
C THR A 300 -52.77 -4.04 87.22
N GLU A 301 -52.25 -5.09 86.54
CA GLU A 301 -52.28 -6.49 87.09
C GLU A 301 -51.02 -7.24 86.63
N PHE A 302 -50.20 -7.60 87.66
CA PHE A 302 -49.11 -8.48 87.49
C PHE A 302 -49.64 -9.88 87.35
N HIS A 303 -49.33 -10.54 86.24
CA HIS A 303 -49.45 -12.01 86.14
C HIS A 303 -48.12 -12.55 85.68
N ASP A 304 -47.58 -13.40 86.54
CA ASP A 304 -46.42 -14.24 86.39
C ASP A 304 -46.41 -14.95 85.01
N ARG A 305 -45.32 -14.76 84.27
CA ARG A 305 -44.99 -15.62 83.14
C ARG A 305 -43.77 -16.51 83.54
N PRO A 306 -43.84 -17.77 83.26
CA PRO A 306 -42.72 -18.68 83.53
C PRO A 306 -41.54 -18.38 82.62
N GLN A 307 -40.36 -18.47 83.25
CA GLN A 307 -39.06 -18.38 82.56
C GLN A 307 -38.90 -19.48 81.54
N ARG A 308 -38.74 -19.16 80.24
CA ARG A 308 -38.28 -20.11 79.26
C ARG A 308 -36.75 -20.11 79.24
N ASN A 309 -36.19 -21.25 79.63
CA ASN A 309 -34.79 -21.61 79.44
C ASN A 309 -34.38 -21.53 78.00
N TRP A 310 -33.50 -20.65 77.64
CA TRP A 310 -32.78 -20.69 76.39
C TRP A 310 -31.54 -21.55 76.55
N LYS A 311 -31.60 -22.80 76.05
CA LYS A 311 -30.41 -23.62 75.81
C LYS A 311 -29.70 -23.05 74.60
N ARG A 312 -28.43 -22.66 74.81
CA ARG A 312 -27.46 -22.41 73.75
C ARG A 312 -27.33 -23.71 72.93
N SER A 313 -27.67 -23.72 71.65
CA SER A 313 -27.29 -24.73 70.69
C SER A 313 -26.38 -24.14 69.65
N ASP A 314 -25.19 -24.60 69.68
CA ASP A 314 -24.27 -24.96 68.62
C ASP A 314 -24.07 -24.00 67.44
N THR A 315 -22.94 -23.41 67.45
CA THR A 315 -22.24 -22.80 66.34
C THR A 315 -22.07 -23.84 65.23
N VAL A 316 -22.76 -23.68 64.08
CA VAL A 316 -22.46 -24.43 62.87
C VAL A 316 -21.36 -23.71 62.14
N PHE A 317 -20.19 -24.31 62.11
CA PHE A 317 -19.08 -23.92 61.23
C PHE A 317 -19.38 -24.45 59.84
N TYR A 318 -19.52 -23.56 58.86
CA TYR A 318 -19.47 -23.89 57.45
C TYR A 318 -18.02 -24.20 57.05
N HIS A 319 -17.69 -25.45 56.81
CA HIS A 319 -16.50 -25.86 56.07
C HIS A 319 -16.80 -25.70 54.57
N GLY A 320 -15.99 -24.92 53.87
CA GLY A 320 -15.96 -24.91 52.43
C GLY A 320 -15.42 -26.24 51.86
N PRO A 321 -15.72 -26.56 50.60
CA PRO A 321 -15.32 -27.84 50.04
C PRO A 321 -13.82 -27.90 49.83
N GLU A 322 -13.16 -28.87 50.46
CA GLU A 322 -11.81 -29.33 50.17
C GLU A 322 -11.71 -29.84 48.74
N SER A 323 -10.76 -29.37 48.00
CA SER A 323 -10.33 -29.91 46.72
C SER A 323 -9.78 -31.32 46.91
N ARG A 324 -10.52 -32.34 46.53
CA ARG A 324 -9.99 -33.69 46.34
C ARG A 324 -9.18 -33.71 45.05
N THR A 325 -7.87 -33.83 45.17
CA THR A 325 -7.01 -34.33 44.11
C THR A 325 -7.19 -35.86 44.05
N GLU A 326 -7.95 -36.31 43.06
CA GLU A 326 -7.92 -37.71 42.66
C GLU A 326 -6.61 -37.96 41.90
N HIS A 327 -5.81 -38.82 42.47
CA HIS A 327 -4.60 -39.39 41.89
C HIS A 327 -5.04 -40.49 40.93
N ASP A 328 -4.97 -40.21 39.61
CA ASP A 328 -5.21 -41.20 38.56
C ASP A 328 -3.89 -41.97 38.26
N PRO A 329 -3.82 -43.25 38.57
CA PRO A 329 -2.59 -44.03 38.37
C PRO A 329 -2.31 -44.39 36.90
N ASP A 330 -3.22 -44.09 35.94
CA ASP A 330 -3.03 -44.42 34.53
C ASP A 330 -2.33 -43.29 33.74
N ALA A 331 -2.19 -42.11 34.32
CA ALA A 331 -1.47 -40.98 33.64
C ALA A 331 0.07 -41.16 33.61
N GLN A 332 0.65 -41.94 34.49
CA GLN A 332 2.10 -42.21 34.51
C GLN A 332 2.53 -43.27 33.49
N LYS A 333 1.69 -44.19 33.09
CA LYS A 333 2.03 -45.21 32.08
C LYS A 333 2.09 -44.66 30.66
N ASN A 334 1.28 -43.66 30.34
CA ASN A 334 1.25 -43.03 28.99
C ASN A 334 2.37 -42.05 28.75
N ALA A 335 3.03 -41.54 29.80
CA ALA A 335 4.21 -40.68 29.68
C ALA A 335 5.50 -41.44 29.37
N GLU A 336 5.65 -42.63 29.98
CA GLU A 336 6.85 -43.50 29.75
C GLU A 336 6.82 -44.22 28.39
N GLU A 337 5.65 -44.47 27.79
CA GLU A 337 5.54 -45.04 26.45
C GLU A 337 5.88 -44.03 25.34
N LYS A 338 5.54 -42.76 25.52
CA LYS A 338 5.89 -41.69 24.56
C LYS A 338 7.38 -41.32 24.58
N GLU A 339 8.05 -41.47 25.71
CA GLU A 339 9.49 -41.19 25.80
C GLU A 339 10.36 -42.29 25.16
N LYS A 340 9.85 -43.53 25.07
CA LYS A 340 10.52 -44.65 24.38
C LYS A 340 10.35 -44.60 22.85
N GLU A 341 9.30 -44.01 22.32
CA GLU A 341 9.13 -43.82 20.86
C GLU A 341 9.98 -42.72 20.29
N LEU A 342 10.27 -41.67 21.10
CA LEU A 342 11.12 -40.53 20.65
C LEU A 342 12.62 -40.82 20.67
N THR A 343 13.08 -41.85 21.42
CA THR A 343 14.51 -42.24 21.48
C THR A 343 14.88 -43.37 20.51
N GLY A 344 13.88 -43.98 19.83
CA GLY A 344 14.10 -45.05 18.85
C GLY A 344 14.30 -44.62 17.39
N ALA A 345 14.08 -43.37 17.02
CA ALA A 345 14.09 -42.88 15.65
C ALA A 345 15.44 -42.29 15.16
N ASN A 346 16.52 -42.36 15.97
CA ASN A 346 17.80 -41.78 15.60
C ASN A 346 18.95 -42.80 15.49
N ARG A 347 18.67 -44.03 14.95
CA ARG A 347 19.68 -44.96 14.46
C ARG A 347 19.14 -45.80 13.29
N LYS A 348 19.22 -45.25 12.10
CA LYS A 348 19.55 -45.94 10.88
C LYS A 348 19.91 -44.94 9.80
#